data_e72f639bdf91996b6815049e0b197bd1
#
_entry.id   e72f639bdf91996b6815049e0b197bd1
#
_cell.length_a   1.000
_cell.length_b   1.000
_cell.length_c   1.000
_cell.angle_alpha   90.00
_cell.angle_beta   90.00
_cell.angle_gamma   90.00
#
_symmetry.space_group_name_H-M   'P 1'
#
loop_
_entity.id
_entity.type
_entity.pdbx_description
1 polymer ?
#
loop_
_entity_poly.entity_id
_entity_poly.type
_entity_poly.pdbx_seq_one_letter_code
_entity_poly.pdbx_strand_id
1 'polypeptide(L)'
;SVVVGMILTLPISSAAICAMIGISGLAGGAATVGCCAQMVGFAVISFRANRWGGLLSQGLGTSMLQMGNICRKPQIWIAPTLAAAVCGPLSTLLFRLECTGVSAGMGTCGLVGPIGVITATPHSATMWIGLVLLCLVLPAVLSLIFSLIMEKIGWYSVEDMKLEA
;
A
#
# COMPACT_ATOMS: atom_id res chain seq x y z
N SER A 1 -8.91 -4.70 -2.15
CA SER A 1 -7.78 -3.82 -1.80
C SER A 1 -7.40 -3.91 -0.32
N VAL A 2 -8.31 -3.57 0.61
CA VAL A 2 -8.01 -3.49 2.06
C VAL A 2 -7.42 -4.79 2.61
N VAL A 3 -8.13 -5.91 2.46
CA VAL A 3 -7.71 -7.21 3.01
C VAL A 3 -6.33 -7.63 2.51
N VAL A 4 -6.10 -7.57 1.20
CA VAL A 4 -4.80 -7.96 0.61
C VAL A 4 -3.70 -6.98 1.03
N GLY A 5 -3.99 -5.68 1.09
CA GLY A 5 -3.06 -4.68 1.60
C GLY A 5 -2.66 -4.93 3.06
N MET A 6 -3.63 -5.28 3.92
CA MET A 6 -3.35 -5.66 5.30
C MET A 6 -2.51 -6.93 5.39
N ILE A 7 -2.82 -7.95 4.61
CA ILE A 7 -2.05 -9.21 4.56
C ILE A 7 -0.59 -8.94 4.17
N LEU A 8 -0.33 -8.00 3.24
CA LEU A 8 1.03 -7.62 2.87
C LEU A 8 1.85 -7.11 4.06
N THR A 9 1.22 -6.45 5.01
CA THR A 9 1.89 -5.91 6.21
C THR A 9 2.13 -7.00 7.26
N LEU A 10 1.35 -8.08 7.24
CA LEU A 10 1.54 -9.22 8.13
C LEU A 10 2.76 -10.06 7.70
N PRO A 11 3.35 -10.85 8.60
CA PRO A 11 4.44 -11.77 8.27
C PRO A 11 3.92 -13.01 7.51
N ILE A 12 3.11 -12.78 6.48
CA ILE A 12 2.47 -13.79 5.63
C ILE A 12 2.66 -13.36 4.18
N SER A 13 2.90 -14.31 3.28
CA SER A 13 3.09 -14.01 1.86
C SER A 13 1.76 -13.67 1.17
N SER A 14 1.45 -12.38 1.07
CA SER A 14 0.30 -11.86 0.30
C SER A 14 0.35 -12.29 -1.17
N ALA A 15 1.54 -12.35 -1.75
CA ALA A 15 1.76 -12.81 -3.12
C ALA A 15 1.34 -14.29 -3.30
N ALA A 16 1.73 -15.16 -2.36
CA ALA A 16 1.34 -16.56 -2.38
C ALA A 16 -0.18 -16.72 -2.22
N ILE A 17 -0.79 -15.95 -1.31
CA ILE A 17 -2.25 -15.98 -1.12
C ILE A 17 -2.97 -15.53 -2.40
N CYS A 18 -2.56 -14.42 -3.00
CA CYS A 18 -3.16 -13.94 -4.26
C CYS A 18 -3.02 -14.96 -5.39
N ALA A 19 -1.88 -15.65 -5.48
CA ALA A 19 -1.67 -16.70 -6.46
C ALA A 19 -2.56 -17.94 -6.21
N MET A 20 -2.67 -18.39 -4.95
CA MET A 20 -3.48 -19.56 -4.58
C MET A 20 -4.97 -19.34 -4.81
N ILE A 21 -5.48 -18.14 -4.52
CA ILE A 21 -6.89 -17.78 -4.72
C ILE A 21 -7.17 -17.47 -6.22
N GLY A 22 -6.12 -17.30 -7.03
CA GLY A 22 -6.26 -16.97 -8.45
C GLY A 22 -6.79 -15.55 -8.69
N ILE A 23 -6.42 -14.59 -7.83
CA ILE A 23 -6.85 -13.19 -8.00
C ILE A 23 -6.36 -12.65 -9.33
N SER A 24 -7.27 -12.13 -10.15
CA SER A 24 -6.96 -11.61 -11.49
C SER A 24 -7.92 -10.48 -11.90
N GLY A 25 -7.61 -9.84 -13.03
CA GLY A 25 -8.43 -8.77 -13.60
C GLY A 25 -8.54 -7.57 -12.65
N LEU A 26 -9.74 -6.99 -12.58
CA LEU A 26 -10.03 -5.81 -11.76
C LEU A 26 -9.81 -6.05 -10.26
N ALA A 27 -10.09 -7.28 -9.77
CA ALA A 27 -9.83 -7.63 -8.38
C ALA A 27 -8.33 -7.65 -8.08
N GLY A 28 -7.52 -8.11 -9.04
CA GLY A 28 -6.06 -8.05 -8.97
C GLY A 28 -5.54 -6.61 -8.95
N GLY A 29 -6.07 -5.74 -9.80
CA GLY A 29 -5.74 -4.31 -9.81
C GLY A 29 -6.05 -3.63 -8.47
N ALA A 30 -7.24 -3.87 -7.92
CA ALA A 30 -7.63 -3.36 -6.61
C ALA A 30 -6.74 -3.89 -5.47
N ALA A 31 -6.31 -5.15 -5.54
CA ALA A 31 -5.38 -5.74 -4.59
C ALA A 31 -4.00 -5.06 -4.66
N THR A 32 -3.47 -4.88 -5.87
CA THR A 32 -2.21 -4.16 -6.10
C THR A 32 -2.23 -2.76 -5.50
N VAL A 33 -3.28 -1.99 -5.80
CA VAL A 33 -3.44 -0.62 -5.28
C VAL A 33 -3.55 -0.62 -3.76
N GLY A 34 -4.24 -1.58 -3.17
CA GLY A 34 -4.29 -1.75 -1.71
C GLY A 34 -2.94 -2.04 -1.09
N CYS A 35 -2.14 -2.90 -1.72
CA CYS A 35 -0.76 -3.19 -1.32
C CYS A 35 0.14 -1.95 -1.46
N CYS A 36 0.04 -1.21 -2.58
CA CYS A 36 0.74 0.07 -2.76
C CYS A 36 0.37 1.08 -1.68
N ALA A 37 -0.90 1.18 -1.32
CA ALA A 37 -1.37 2.09 -0.29
C ALA A 37 -0.78 1.77 1.09
N GLN A 38 -0.62 0.51 1.44
CA GLN A 38 0.05 0.12 2.68
C GLN A 38 1.53 0.49 2.65
N MET A 39 2.24 0.13 1.58
CA MET A 39 3.69 0.35 1.48
C MET A 39 4.04 1.84 1.41
N VAL A 40 3.44 2.56 0.45
CA VAL A 40 3.67 4.00 0.27
C VAL A 40 3.13 4.78 1.47
N GLY A 41 1.97 4.38 2.01
CA GLY A 41 1.39 4.97 3.19
C GLY A 41 2.35 4.92 4.38
N PHE A 42 2.82 3.75 4.76
CA PHE A 42 3.79 3.61 5.87
C PHE A 42 5.11 4.32 5.59
N ALA A 43 5.62 4.24 4.35
CA ALA A 43 6.85 4.94 3.96
C ALA A 43 6.76 6.44 4.22
N VAL A 44 5.63 7.06 3.84
CA VAL A 44 5.44 8.51 3.92
C VAL A 44 5.09 8.96 5.34
N ILE A 45 4.17 8.28 6.05
CA ILE A 45 3.79 8.68 7.41
C ILE A 45 4.94 8.50 8.41
N SER A 46 5.79 7.49 8.20
CA SER A 46 6.96 7.25 9.05
C SER A 46 8.21 8.04 8.64
N PHE A 47 8.15 8.85 7.58
CA PHE A 47 9.30 9.59 7.06
C PHE A 47 9.95 10.51 8.10
N ARG A 48 9.15 11.13 8.96
CA ARG A 48 9.64 12.02 10.03
C ARG A 48 10.48 11.27 11.09
N ALA A 49 10.19 9.99 11.32
CA ALA A 49 10.91 9.12 12.24
C ALA A 49 12.11 8.41 11.58
N ASN A 50 11.94 7.94 10.35
CA ASN A 50 12.90 7.02 9.71
C ASN A 50 13.65 7.62 8.51
N ARG A 51 13.32 8.88 8.12
CA ARG A 51 13.98 9.58 7.02
C ARG A 51 13.99 8.78 5.71
N TRP A 52 15.02 8.97 4.88
CA TRP A 52 15.18 8.32 3.58
C TRP A 52 15.33 6.80 3.66
N GLY A 53 16.01 6.29 4.69
CA GLY A 53 16.16 4.87 4.92
C GLY A 53 14.80 4.17 5.10
N GLY A 54 13.95 4.72 5.95
CA GLY A 54 12.60 4.20 6.15
C GLY A 54 11.70 4.35 4.92
N LEU A 55 11.84 5.45 4.18
CA LEU A 55 11.07 5.66 2.95
C LEU A 55 11.37 4.57 1.91
N LEU A 56 12.65 4.28 1.68
CA LEU A 56 13.06 3.28 0.70
C LEU A 56 12.77 1.85 1.17
N SER A 57 13.08 1.54 2.43
CA SER A 57 12.88 0.19 2.96
C SER A 57 11.39 -0.22 3.03
N GLN A 58 10.49 0.72 3.31
CA GLN A 58 9.06 0.45 3.35
C GLN A 58 8.37 0.66 2.00
N GLY A 59 8.77 1.68 1.26
CA GLY A 59 8.15 2.01 -0.04
C GLY A 59 8.52 1.04 -1.16
N LEU A 60 9.76 0.57 -1.22
CA LEU A 60 10.26 -0.37 -2.23
C LEU A 60 10.56 -1.75 -1.67
N GLY A 61 10.81 -1.86 -0.37
CA GLY A 61 11.06 -3.14 0.31
C GLY A 61 9.74 -3.76 0.79
N THR A 62 9.35 -3.49 2.04
CA THR A 62 8.11 -4.05 2.59
C THR A 62 7.56 -3.22 3.75
N SER A 63 6.22 -3.11 3.82
CA SER A 63 5.52 -2.52 4.98
C SER A 63 5.56 -3.41 6.23
N MET A 64 5.95 -4.68 6.09
CA MET A 64 6.08 -5.64 7.21
C MET A 64 7.04 -5.13 8.30
N LEU A 65 8.00 -4.26 7.96
CA LEU A 65 8.90 -3.64 8.92
C LEU A 65 8.18 -2.87 10.04
N GLN A 66 6.96 -2.40 9.79
CA GLN A 66 6.14 -1.72 10.80
C GLN A 66 5.38 -2.69 11.71
N MET A 67 5.45 -3.99 11.47
CA MET A 67 4.66 -4.96 12.23
C MET A 67 4.94 -4.91 13.74
N GLY A 68 6.21 -4.74 14.14
CA GLY A 68 6.59 -4.56 15.55
C GLY A 68 5.90 -3.36 16.20
N ASN A 69 5.84 -2.23 15.49
CA ASN A 69 5.18 -1.02 15.96
C ASN A 69 3.65 -1.16 15.95
N ILE A 70 3.09 -1.84 14.95
CA ILE A 70 1.65 -2.14 14.87
C ILE A 70 1.21 -3.02 16.05
N CYS A 71 2.01 -4.02 16.44
CA CYS A 71 1.72 -4.87 17.61
C CYS A 71 1.71 -4.06 18.92
N ARG A 72 2.56 -3.03 19.03
CA ARG A 72 2.59 -2.12 20.19
C ARG A 72 1.43 -1.13 20.17
N LYS A 73 1.11 -0.56 18.97
CA LYS A 73 0.04 0.43 18.76
C LYS A 73 -0.71 0.16 17.44
N PRO A 74 -1.79 -0.65 17.49
CA PRO A 74 -2.56 -1.01 16.29
C PRO A 74 -3.15 0.18 15.52
N GLN A 75 -3.31 1.32 16.18
CA GLN A 75 -3.84 2.54 15.57
C GLN A 75 -2.98 3.04 14.40
N ILE A 76 -1.69 2.74 14.39
CA ILE A 76 -0.76 3.11 13.31
C ILE A 76 -1.22 2.52 11.96
N TRP A 77 -1.87 1.36 11.98
CA TRP A 77 -2.32 0.66 10.77
C TRP A 77 -3.52 1.31 10.09
N ILE A 78 -4.30 2.11 10.83
CA ILE A 78 -5.58 2.66 10.36
C ILE A 78 -5.38 3.62 9.19
N ALA A 79 -4.39 4.52 9.26
CA ALA A 79 -4.18 5.54 8.22
C ALA A 79 -3.91 4.94 6.81
N PRO A 80 -2.94 4.03 6.61
CA PRO A 80 -2.74 3.38 5.32
C PRO A 80 -3.92 2.49 4.90
N THR A 81 -4.62 1.88 5.87
CA THR A 81 -5.78 1.04 5.60
C THR A 81 -6.95 1.86 5.06
N LEU A 82 -7.22 3.04 5.62
CA LEU A 82 -8.23 3.96 5.09
C LEU A 82 -7.85 4.46 3.70
N ALA A 83 -6.58 4.76 3.46
CA ALA A 83 -6.10 5.10 2.12
C ALA A 83 -6.35 3.95 1.13
N ALA A 84 -6.07 2.71 1.50
CA ALA A 84 -6.36 1.52 0.69
C ALA A 84 -7.87 1.35 0.42
N ALA A 85 -8.73 1.67 1.39
CA ALA A 85 -10.18 1.60 1.24
C ALA A 85 -10.72 2.62 0.23
N VAL A 86 -10.09 3.77 0.12
CA VAL A 86 -10.46 4.81 -0.87
C VAL A 86 -9.87 4.47 -2.25
N CYS A 87 -8.58 4.15 -2.32
CA CYS A 87 -7.89 3.91 -3.58
C CYS A 87 -8.37 2.64 -4.31
N GLY A 88 -8.78 1.61 -3.58
CA GLY A 88 -9.26 0.35 -4.17
C GLY A 88 -10.47 0.51 -5.10
N PRO A 89 -11.59 1.06 -4.64
CA PRO A 89 -12.75 1.33 -5.50
C PRO A 89 -12.42 2.25 -6.68
N LEU A 90 -11.58 3.27 -6.47
CA LEU A 90 -11.15 4.17 -7.56
C LEU A 90 -10.40 3.41 -8.66
N SER A 91 -9.58 2.42 -8.30
CA SER A 91 -8.85 1.62 -9.28
C SER A 91 -9.77 0.78 -10.19
N THR A 92 -10.89 0.30 -9.66
CA THR A 92 -11.83 -0.54 -10.40
C THR A 92 -12.87 0.25 -11.17
N LEU A 93 -13.38 1.35 -10.57
CA LEU A 93 -14.48 2.12 -11.14
C LEU A 93 -14.02 3.15 -12.17
N LEU A 94 -12.93 3.86 -11.90
CA LEU A 94 -12.46 4.95 -12.76
C LEU A 94 -11.37 4.50 -13.74
N PHE A 95 -10.36 3.80 -13.25
CA PHE A 95 -9.16 3.50 -14.03
C PHE A 95 -9.14 2.07 -14.60
N ARG A 96 -10.00 1.18 -14.10
CA ARG A 96 -10.09 -0.22 -14.50
C ARG A 96 -8.73 -0.91 -14.59
N LEU A 97 -7.90 -0.68 -13.58
CA LEU A 97 -6.59 -1.30 -13.51
C LEU A 97 -6.75 -2.80 -13.26
N GLU A 98 -6.01 -3.60 -14.02
CA GLU A 98 -5.98 -5.05 -13.89
C GLU A 98 -4.59 -5.52 -13.47
N CYS A 99 -4.55 -6.62 -12.73
CA CYS A 99 -3.32 -7.29 -12.33
C CYS A 99 -3.59 -8.77 -12.09
N THR A 100 -2.58 -9.60 -12.07
CA THR A 100 -2.76 -11.04 -11.93
C THR A 100 -1.79 -11.67 -10.93
N GLY A 101 -2.28 -12.73 -10.27
CA GLY A 101 -1.48 -13.67 -9.50
C GLY A 101 -0.57 -13.03 -8.45
N VAL A 102 0.70 -13.38 -8.50
CA VAL A 102 1.73 -12.93 -7.57
C VAL A 102 1.85 -11.40 -7.53
N SER A 103 1.83 -10.75 -8.69
CA SER A 103 1.98 -9.29 -8.79
C SER A 103 0.88 -8.53 -8.05
N ALA A 104 -0.34 -9.09 -8.00
CA ALA A 104 -1.48 -8.51 -7.29
C ALA A 104 -1.25 -8.35 -5.79
N GLY A 105 -0.41 -9.18 -5.18
CA GLY A 105 -0.11 -9.16 -3.76
C GLY A 105 1.19 -8.45 -3.38
N MET A 106 1.95 -7.90 -4.35
CA MET A 106 3.29 -7.35 -4.09
C MET A 106 3.33 -5.84 -3.87
N GLY A 107 2.32 -5.08 -4.32
CA GLY A 107 2.33 -3.62 -4.21
C GLY A 107 3.57 -3.01 -4.87
N THR A 108 4.18 -2.01 -4.23
CA THR A 108 5.40 -1.35 -4.72
C THR A 108 6.69 -2.13 -4.41
N CYS A 109 6.61 -3.30 -3.77
CA CYS A 109 7.78 -4.15 -3.48
C CYS A 109 8.52 -4.49 -4.78
N GLY A 110 9.75 -3.98 -4.93
CA GLY A 110 10.53 -4.11 -6.15
C GLY A 110 9.80 -3.66 -7.43
N LEU A 111 8.77 -2.81 -7.32
CA LEU A 111 7.87 -2.36 -8.41
C LEU A 111 7.09 -3.49 -9.10
N VAL A 112 7.01 -4.67 -8.51
CA VAL A 112 6.35 -5.84 -9.10
C VAL A 112 4.86 -5.60 -9.35
N GLY A 113 4.16 -4.95 -8.41
CA GLY A 113 2.74 -4.59 -8.56
C GLY A 113 2.50 -3.65 -9.74
N PRO A 114 3.16 -2.48 -9.81
CA PRO A 114 3.07 -1.58 -10.95
C PRO A 114 3.40 -2.25 -12.29
N ILE A 115 4.46 -3.06 -12.36
CA ILE A 115 4.81 -3.82 -13.57
C ILE A 115 3.70 -4.82 -13.92
N GLY A 116 3.13 -5.50 -12.93
CA GLY A 116 2.00 -6.41 -13.12
C GLY A 116 0.77 -5.71 -13.70
N VAL A 117 0.48 -4.49 -13.25
CA VAL A 117 -0.60 -3.66 -13.83
C VAL A 117 -0.29 -3.27 -15.27
N ILE A 118 0.94 -2.86 -15.57
CA ILE A 118 1.35 -2.50 -16.93
C ILE A 118 1.19 -3.69 -17.90
N THR A 119 1.51 -4.90 -17.45
CA THR A 119 1.42 -6.11 -18.29
C THR A 119 0.00 -6.63 -18.47
N ALA A 120 -0.87 -6.42 -17.50
CA ALA A 120 -2.23 -6.96 -17.49
C ALA A 120 -3.29 -5.99 -18.04
N THR A 121 -3.03 -4.67 -17.93
CA THR A 121 -3.99 -3.64 -18.34
C THR A 121 -3.66 -3.14 -19.76
N PRO A 122 -4.65 -2.92 -20.63
CA PRO A 122 -4.43 -2.30 -21.93
C PRO A 122 -3.73 -0.94 -21.81
N HIS A 123 -2.69 -0.74 -22.61
CA HIS A 123 -1.90 0.48 -22.58
C HIS A 123 -2.73 1.67 -23.07
N SER A 124 -3.09 2.55 -22.13
CA SER A 124 -3.80 3.80 -22.38
C SER A 124 -3.24 4.93 -21.51
N ALA A 125 -3.47 6.17 -21.90
CA ALA A 125 -3.10 7.31 -21.08
C ALA A 125 -3.78 7.25 -19.70
N THR A 126 -5.02 6.79 -19.65
CA THR A 126 -5.78 6.59 -18.41
C THR A 126 -5.11 5.59 -17.48
N MET A 127 -4.57 4.48 -18.04
CA MET A 127 -3.86 3.47 -17.24
C MET A 127 -2.59 4.06 -16.61
N TRP A 128 -1.79 4.81 -17.35
CA TRP A 128 -0.58 5.44 -16.82
C TRP A 128 -0.86 6.47 -15.74
N ILE A 129 -1.87 7.31 -15.95
CA ILE A 129 -2.33 8.29 -14.96
C ILE A 129 -2.85 7.55 -13.71
N GLY A 130 -3.69 6.53 -13.88
CA GLY A 130 -4.23 5.72 -12.81
C GLY A 130 -3.13 5.01 -12.00
N LEU A 131 -2.13 4.45 -12.68
CA LEU A 131 -1.00 3.76 -12.05
C LEU A 131 -0.23 4.72 -11.12
N VAL A 132 0.22 5.85 -11.63
CA VAL A 132 0.99 6.82 -10.83
C VAL A 132 0.13 7.42 -9.72
N LEU A 133 -1.10 7.80 -10.04
CA LEU A 133 -2.01 8.43 -9.09
C LEU A 133 -2.38 7.49 -7.95
N LEU A 134 -2.80 6.26 -8.25
CA LEU A 134 -3.35 5.32 -7.27
C LEU A 134 -2.29 4.48 -6.57
N CYS A 135 -1.13 4.25 -7.18
CA CYS A 135 -0.06 3.48 -6.54
C CYS A 135 0.91 4.35 -5.74
N LEU A 136 1.01 5.65 -6.03
CA LEU A 136 1.98 6.55 -5.41
C LEU A 136 1.33 7.79 -4.78
N VAL A 137 0.73 8.67 -5.59
CA VAL A 137 0.34 10.01 -5.15
C VAL A 137 -0.81 9.98 -4.15
N LEU A 138 -1.90 9.34 -4.51
CA LEU A 138 -3.11 9.32 -3.68
C LEU A 138 -2.91 8.58 -2.35
N PRO A 139 -2.28 7.39 -2.32
CA PRO A 139 -1.94 6.73 -1.07
C PRO A 139 -1.05 7.56 -0.16
N ALA A 140 -0.04 8.25 -0.71
CA ALA A 140 0.83 9.13 0.05
C ALA A 140 0.06 10.28 0.71
N VAL A 141 -0.73 10.99 -0.09
CA VAL A 141 -1.52 12.15 0.37
C VAL A 141 -2.58 11.73 1.39
N LEU A 142 -3.38 10.70 1.09
CA LEU A 142 -4.43 10.24 1.99
C LEU A 142 -3.88 9.71 3.31
N SER A 143 -2.81 8.90 3.25
CA SER A 143 -2.18 8.38 4.47
C SER A 143 -1.61 9.50 5.33
N LEU A 144 -1.01 10.54 4.72
CA LEU A 144 -0.56 11.73 5.47
C LEU A 144 -1.72 12.47 6.13
N ILE A 145 -2.79 12.72 5.40
CA ILE A 145 -3.96 13.43 5.94
C ILE A 145 -4.54 12.65 7.13
N PHE A 146 -4.79 11.36 6.96
CA PHE A 146 -5.32 10.51 8.02
C PHE A 146 -4.37 10.41 9.21
N SER A 147 -3.07 10.27 8.95
CA SER A 147 -2.05 10.25 10.00
C SER A 147 -2.02 11.54 10.81
N LEU A 148 -2.03 12.71 10.15
CA LEU A 148 -2.05 14.00 10.83
C LEU A 148 -3.32 14.21 11.68
N ILE A 149 -4.47 13.72 11.21
CA ILE A 149 -5.72 13.74 11.97
C ILE A 149 -5.58 12.88 13.24
N MET A 150 -5.03 11.66 13.09
CA MET A 150 -4.85 10.73 14.21
C MET A 150 -3.80 11.22 15.22
N GLU A 151 -2.73 11.85 14.77
CA GLU A 151 -1.75 12.50 15.63
C GLU A 151 -2.38 13.63 16.46
N LYS A 152 -3.25 14.45 15.84
CA LYS A 152 -3.99 15.52 16.56
C LYS A 152 -4.96 14.98 17.59
N ILE A 153 -5.56 13.82 17.35
CA ILE A 153 -6.45 13.14 18.28
C ILE A 153 -5.66 12.47 19.43
N GLY A 154 -4.33 12.32 19.26
CA GLY A 154 -3.45 11.73 20.28
C GLY A 154 -3.45 10.19 20.28
N TRP A 155 -3.85 9.55 19.19
CA TRP A 155 -3.88 8.09 19.12
C TRP A 155 -2.49 7.46 19.04
N TYR A 156 -1.55 8.13 18.38
CA TYR A 156 -0.14 7.72 18.31
C TYR A 156 0.74 8.94 18.01
N SER A 157 2.06 8.80 18.17
CA SER A 157 3.06 9.80 17.82
C SER A 157 3.95 9.30 16.67
N VAL A 158 4.65 10.23 16.00
CA VAL A 158 5.61 9.89 14.94
C VAL A 158 6.71 8.95 15.45
N GLU A 159 7.13 9.11 16.71
CA GLU A 159 8.17 8.27 17.32
C GLU A 159 7.76 6.80 17.44
N ASP A 160 6.47 6.52 17.58
CA ASP A 160 5.93 5.16 17.64
C ASP A 160 6.13 4.37 16.33
N MET A 161 6.43 5.07 15.23
CA MET A 161 6.69 4.47 13.92
C MET A 161 8.19 4.33 13.61
N LYS A 162 9.07 4.61 14.58
CA LYS A 162 10.50 4.46 14.40
C LYS A 162 10.86 2.98 14.22
N LEU A 163 11.59 2.67 13.15
CA LEU A 163 12.12 1.33 12.94
C LEU A 163 13.33 1.13 13.85
N GLU A 164 13.31 0.05 14.62
CA GLU A 164 14.48 -0.38 15.39
C GLU A 164 15.46 -1.02 14.40
N ALA A 165 16.65 -0.42 14.29
CA ALA A 165 17.74 -0.92 13.45
C ALA A 165 18.51 -2.04 14.18
#